data_31092eb134ceeb602e80cede3fda393b
#
_entry.id   31092eb134ceeb602e80cede3fda393b
#
_cell.length_a   1.000
_cell.length_b   1.000
_cell.length_c   1.000
_cell.angle_alpha   90.00
_cell.angle_beta   90.00
_cell.angle_gamma   90.00
#
_symmetry.space_group_name_H-M   'P 1'
#
loop_
_entity.id
_entity.type
_entity.pdbx_description
1 polymer ?
#
loop_
_entity_poly.entity_id
_entity_poly.type
_entity_poly.pdbx_seq_one_letter_code
_entity_poly.pdbx_strand_id
1 'polypeptide(L)'
;MEEKNNKKKILKRIIIVILSLIIIIIGATIGIGNYFVNYAISRTGNGGDREVKNEDAVEVANINDETEKIIEENRKKENQLANQWSNEVRNKKVQVTAKDGITLKGTEYIKDEQINDWVIVLHGYHSSPESVISIGMHFSEKGYNVLIPYMRASGESEGEYIGMGWLDKEDLKCWIDLIVKQNSNSNIVLHGSSMGAATVLMASGDELSKNVKAIIEDSGYTSVWDIFASEAKARFNLPEFPVLNMFEIVANYRAKYDIKEASALEQVKKASIPILFIHGDCDDFVPEYMCEKLYEAANCKKDKLIIHDAGHTESRYKETDTYYNKIFDFFSE
;
A
#
# COMPACT_ATOMS: atom_id res chain seq x y z
N MET A 1 -0.97 24.98 -62.80
CA MET A 1 0.26 25.02 -61.94
C MET A 1 0.00 25.72 -60.58
N GLU A 2 -0.74 26.79 -60.54
CA GLU A 2 -1.05 27.55 -59.30
C GLU A 2 -1.87 26.78 -58.28
N GLU A 3 -2.89 26.07 -58.68
CA GLU A 3 -3.74 25.27 -57.81
C GLU A 3 -2.98 24.15 -57.08
N LYS A 4 -2.06 23.48 -57.81
CA LYS A 4 -1.20 22.43 -57.25
C LYS A 4 -0.19 22.98 -56.21
N ASN A 5 0.25 24.23 -56.42
CA ASN A 5 1.15 24.92 -55.50
C ASN A 5 0.41 25.40 -54.24
N ASN A 6 -0.84 25.79 -54.37
CA ASN A 6 -1.68 26.20 -53.26
C ASN A 6 -2.03 25.01 -52.35
N LYS A 7 -2.38 23.86 -52.92
CA LYS A 7 -2.62 22.62 -52.20
C LYS A 7 -1.36 22.17 -51.41
N LYS A 8 -0.19 22.28 -51.98
CA LYS A 8 1.08 21.99 -51.27
C LYS A 8 1.34 22.96 -50.10
N LYS A 9 1.05 24.24 -50.22
CA LYS A 9 1.20 25.22 -49.15
C LYS A 9 0.22 24.95 -47.99
N ILE A 10 -1.04 24.61 -48.30
CA ILE A 10 -2.05 24.25 -47.30
C ILE A 10 -1.62 22.98 -46.58
N LEU A 11 -1.20 21.93 -47.28
CA LEU A 11 -0.72 20.70 -46.68
C LEU A 11 0.47 20.93 -45.72
N LYS A 12 1.45 21.77 -46.14
CA LYS A 12 2.58 22.15 -45.30
C LYS A 12 2.15 22.86 -44.01
N ARG A 13 1.16 23.77 -44.09
CA ARG A 13 0.62 24.44 -42.89
C ARG A 13 -0.08 23.49 -41.95
N ILE A 14 -0.87 22.54 -42.49
CA ILE A 14 -1.54 21.50 -41.71
C ILE A 14 -0.50 20.64 -40.94
N ILE A 15 0.57 20.20 -41.64
CA ILE A 15 1.65 19.43 -41.03
C ILE A 15 2.33 20.21 -39.91
N ILE A 16 2.62 21.49 -40.09
CA ILE A 16 3.21 22.33 -39.07
C ILE A 16 2.30 22.43 -37.84
N VAL A 17 1.01 22.66 -38.04
CA VAL A 17 0.03 22.73 -36.94
C VAL A 17 -0.03 21.40 -36.18
N ILE A 18 -0.07 20.26 -36.89
CA ILE A 18 -0.06 18.94 -36.27
C ILE A 18 1.21 18.71 -35.45
N LEU A 19 2.37 19.03 -36.01
CA LEU A 19 3.64 18.90 -35.31
C LEU A 19 3.71 19.80 -34.06
N SER A 20 3.21 21.03 -34.16
CA SER A 20 3.15 21.95 -33.03
C SER A 20 2.25 21.40 -31.92
N LEU A 21 1.07 20.85 -32.26
CA LEU A 21 0.17 20.23 -31.30
C LEU A 21 0.82 19.01 -30.61
N ILE A 22 1.51 18.17 -31.37
CA ILE A 22 2.25 17.02 -30.82
C ILE A 22 3.31 17.48 -29.82
N ILE A 23 4.08 18.53 -30.13
CA ILE A 23 5.11 19.09 -29.22
C ILE A 23 4.45 19.61 -27.93
N ILE A 24 3.31 20.30 -28.05
CA ILE A 24 2.56 20.80 -26.88
C ILE A 24 2.08 19.63 -26.01
N ILE A 25 1.53 18.59 -26.60
CA ILE A 25 1.05 17.40 -25.88
C ILE A 25 2.20 16.70 -25.16
N ILE A 26 3.35 16.53 -25.85
CA ILE A 26 4.54 15.93 -25.24
C ILE A 26 5.03 16.80 -24.07
N GLY A 27 5.11 18.11 -24.25
CA GLY A 27 5.52 19.04 -23.19
C GLY A 27 4.57 19.01 -21.98
N ALA A 28 3.28 18.98 -22.23
CA ALA A 28 2.25 18.84 -21.18
C ALA A 28 2.38 17.48 -20.46
N THR A 29 2.53 16.38 -21.19
CA THR A 29 2.73 15.04 -20.60
C THR A 29 3.94 15.01 -19.68
N ILE A 30 5.08 15.52 -20.14
CA ILE A 30 6.31 15.57 -19.35
C ILE A 30 6.11 16.50 -18.12
N GLY A 31 5.54 17.67 -18.30
CA GLY A 31 5.35 18.63 -17.20
C GLY A 31 4.39 18.12 -16.11
N ILE A 32 3.18 17.74 -16.49
CA ILE A 32 2.14 17.24 -15.58
C ILE A 32 2.56 15.91 -14.98
N GLY A 33 3.07 14.98 -15.78
CA GLY A 33 3.51 13.68 -15.30
C GLY A 33 4.65 13.79 -14.28
N ASN A 34 5.66 14.66 -14.54
CA ASN A 34 6.73 14.89 -13.56
C ASN A 34 6.23 15.54 -12.26
N TYR A 35 5.26 16.47 -12.36
CA TYR A 35 4.65 17.07 -11.17
C TYR A 35 4.02 15.98 -10.28
N PHE A 36 3.19 15.11 -10.85
CA PHE A 36 2.51 14.06 -10.08
C PHE A 36 3.44 12.96 -9.62
N VAL A 37 4.47 12.58 -10.40
CA VAL A 37 5.51 11.65 -9.93
C VAL A 37 6.26 12.20 -8.73
N ASN A 38 6.67 13.46 -8.79
CA ASN A 38 7.34 14.10 -7.65
C ASN A 38 6.42 14.25 -6.45
N TYR A 39 5.15 14.59 -6.67
CA TYR A 39 4.18 14.77 -5.61
C TYR A 39 3.79 13.45 -4.95
N ALA A 40 3.41 12.42 -5.74
CA ALA A 40 2.75 11.24 -5.24
C ALA A 40 3.71 10.08 -4.90
N ILE A 41 4.75 9.83 -5.69
CA ILE A 41 5.58 8.63 -5.50
C ILE A 41 7.06 8.91 -5.23
N SER A 42 7.53 10.15 -5.30
CA SER A 42 8.89 10.46 -4.87
C SER A 42 9.03 10.33 -3.36
N ARG A 43 10.17 9.83 -2.89
CA ARG A 43 10.53 9.76 -1.46
C ARG A 43 10.34 11.09 -0.72
N THR A 44 10.61 12.19 -1.38
CA THR A 44 10.51 13.55 -0.84
C THR A 44 9.23 14.27 -1.26
N GLY A 45 8.29 13.54 -1.82
CA GLY A 45 7.02 14.09 -2.27
C GLY A 45 6.08 14.45 -1.11
N ASN A 46 5.14 15.35 -1.37
CA ASN A 46 4.17 15.82 -0.37
C ASN A 46 2.83 15.07 -0.47
N GLY A 47 2.82 13.90 -1.11
CA GLY A 47 1.60 13.10 -1.28
C GLY A 47 1.00 12.59 0.04
N GLY A 48 1.81 12.54 1.11
CA GLY A 48 1.34 12.18 2.46
C GLY A 48 0.46 13.25 3.11
N ASP A 49 0.65 14.53 2.74
CA ASP A 49 -0.15 15.64 3.27
C ASP A 49 -1.50 15.69 2.54
N ARG A 50 -2.51 15.04 3.13
CA ARG A 50 -3.84 14.90 2.52
C ARG A 50 -4.75 16.04 2.89
N GLU A 51 -5.16 16.84 1.90
CA GLU A 51 -6.21 17.83 2.00
C GLU A 51 -7.30 17.53 0.97
N VAL A 52 -8.49 17.18 1.44
CA VAL A 52 -9.66 16.92 0.56
C VAL A 52 -10.29 18.24 0.18
N LYS A 53 -10.35 18.54 -1.13
CA LYS A 53 -10.96 19.77 -1.68
C LYS A 53 -12.32 19.51 -2.32
N ASN A 54 -12.65 18.28 -2.57
CA ASN A 54 -13.91 17.87 -3.16
C ASN A 54 -14.55 16.80 -2.26
N GLU A 55 -15.30 17.28 -1.26
CA GLU A 55 -16.01 16.42 -0.30
C GLU A 55 -17.04 15.51 -0.99
N ASP A 56 -17.65 15.97 -2.10
CA ASP A 56 -18.60 15.17 -2.88
C ASP A 56 -17.94 13.96 -3.60
N ALA A 57 -16.61 13.93 -3.66
CA ALA A 57 -15.89 12.81 -4.28
C ALA A 57 -15.68 11.62 -3.32
N VAL A 58 -15.99 11.80 -2.05
CA VAL A 58 -15.82 10.80 -0.99
C VAL A 58 -17.16 10.62 -0.30
N GLU A 59 -17.92 9.62 -0.74
CA GLU A 59 -19.17 9.22 -0.07
C GLU A 59 -18.85 8.41 1.18
N VAL A 60 -18.64 9.08 2.32
CA VAL A 60 -18.39 8.40 3.59
C VAL A 60 -19.33 8.96 4.65
N ALA A 61 -19.85 8.08 5.50
CA ALA A 61 -20.56 8.49 6.69
C ALA A 61 -19.61 9.23 7.64
N ASN A 62 -20.04 10.37 8.16
CA ASN A 62 -19.26 11.09 9.16
C ASN A 62 -19.20 10.28 10.46
N ILE A 63 -17.99 10.04 10.95
CA ILE A 63 -17.77 9.48 12.27
C ILE A 63 -18.23 10.53 13.30
N ASN A 64 -18.98 10.11 14.30
CA ASN A 64 -19.45 11.05 15.32
C ASN A 64 -18.34 11.33 16.36
N ASP A 65 -18.44 12.50 17.03
CA ASP A 65 -17.45 13.01 17.99
C ASP A 65 -17.13 12.01 19.12
N GLU A 66 -18.09 11.18 19.54
CA GLU A 66 -17.89 10.18 20.61
C GLU A 66 -17.01 9.04 20.11
N THR A 67 -17.27 8.57 18.91
CA THR A 67 -16.45 7.53 18.27
C THR A 67 -15.03 8.02 17.98
N GLU A 68 -14.85 9.25 17.49
CA GLU A 68 -13.52 9.84 17.29
C GLU A 68 -12.71 9.88 18.59
N LYS A 69 -13.35 10.23 19.72
CA LYS A 69 -12.69 10.22 21.03
C LYS A 69 -12.25 8.82 21.46
N ILE A 70 -13.12 7.81 21.25
CA ILE A 70 -12.77 6.41 21.56
C ILE A 70 -11.57 5.96 20.73
N ILE A 71 -11.57 6.23 19.43
CA ILE A 71 -10.47 5.89 18.53
C ILE A 71 -9.17 6.56 18.99
N GLU A 72 -9.23 7.84 19.30
CA GLU A 72 -8.05 8.60 19.72
C GLU A 72 -7.51 8.17 21.09
N GLU A 73 -8.37 7.88 22.06
CA GLU A 73 -7.97 7.35 23.36
C GLU A 73 -7.33 5.97 23.24
N ASN A 74 -7.94 5.06 22.47
CA ASN A 74 -7.39 3.74 22.21
C ASN A 74 -6.07 3.82 21.43
N ARG A 75 -5.97 4.69 20.42
CA ARG A 75 -4.73 4.93 19.68
C ARG A 75 -3.60 5.37 20.59
N LYS A 76 -3.85 6.31 21.51
CA LYS A 76 -2.86 6.76 22.48
C LYS A 76 -2.41 5.64 23.40
N LYS A 77 -3.37 4.86 23.93
CA LYS A 77 -3.09 3.71 24.78
C LYS A 77 -2.26 2.66 24.05
N GLU A 78 -2.68 2.25 22.85
CA GLU A 78 -2.00 1.26 22.04
C GLU A 78 -0.58 1.71 21.69
N ASN A 79 -0.38 2.98 21.29
CA ASN A 79 0.93 3.52 20.98
C ASN A 79 1.84 3.57 22.22
N GLN A 80 1.29 3.89 23.40
CA GLN A 80 2.06 3.88 24.65
C GLN A 80 2.52 2.46 25.00
N LEU A 81 1.62 1.48 24.96
CA LEU A 81 1.95 0.08 25.22
C LEU A 81 2.96 -0.47 24.21
N ALA A 82 2.76 -0.18 22.94
CA ALA A 82 3.64 -0.61 21.87
C ALA A 82 5.05 -0.01 21.99
N ASN A 83 5.16 1.26 22.36
CA ASN A 83 6.44 1.90 22.63
C ASN A 83 7.15 1.28 23.82
N GLN A 84 6.43 0.98 24.92
CA GLN A 84 7.01 0.28 26.05
C GLN A 84 7.50 -1.10 25.64
N TRP A 85 6.65 -1.92 25.00
CA TRP A 85 7.01 -3.25 24.52
C TRP A 85 8.24 -3.24 23.59
N SER A 86 8.29 -2.33 22.61
CA SER A 86 9.39 -2.25 21.65
C SER A 86 10.74 -1.91 22.26
N ASN A 87 10.74 -1.21 23.42
CA ASN A 87 11.95 -0.91 24.19
C ASN A 87 12.37 -2.07 25.13
N GLU A 88 11.43 -2.88 25.59
CA GLU A 88 11.68 -3.97 26.53
C GLU A 88 12.00 -5.30 25.83
N VAL A 89 11.35 -5.56 24.68
CA VAL A 89 11.58 -6.79 23.90
C VAL A 89 12.96 -6.77 23.24
N ARG A 90 13.61 -7.94 23.23
CA ARG A 90 14.87 -8.09 22.49
C ARG A 90 14.65 -7.76 21.03
N ASN A 91 15.40 -6.79 20.52
CA ASN A 91 15.30 -6.41 19.11
C ASN A 91 16.67 -6.41 18.41
N LYS A 92 16.63 -6.52 17.09
CA LYS A 92 17.81 -6.57 16.23
C LYS A 92 17.51 -5.86 14.93
N LYS A 93 18.36 -4.89 14.57
CA LYS A 93 18.34 -4.29 13.24
C LYS A 93 18.83 -5.29 12.21
N VAL A 94 18.09 -5.39 11.11
CA VAL A 94 18.38 -6.29 9.98
C VAL A 94 18.30 -5.52 8.68
N GLN A 95 18.93 -6.08 7.64
CA GLN A 95 18.87 -5.53 6.30
C GLN A 95 18.86 -6.63 5.25
N VAL A 96 18.24 -6.34 4.11
CA VAL A 96 18.28 -7.17 2.91
C VAL A 96 18.60 -6.29 1.71
N THR A 97 19.10 -6.91 0.64
CA THR A 97 19.28 -6.23 -0.65
C THR A 97 18.11 -6.61 -1.56
N ALA A 98 17.37 -5.62 -2.02
CA ALA A 98 16.30 -5.82 -2.99
C ALA A 98 16.85 -6.25 -4.35
N LYS A 99 15.97 -6.77 -5.22
CA LYS A 99 16.36 -7.25 -6.56
C LYS A 99 16.98 -6.17 -7.45
N ASP A 100 16.61 -4.92 -7.26
CA ASP A 100 17.14 -3.74 -7.95
C ASP A 100 18.41 -3.15 -7.30
N GLY A 101 18.92 -3.80 -6.25
CA GLY A 101 20.20 -3.50 -5.61
C GLY A 101 20.12 -2.51 -4.44
N ILE A 102 18.95 -1.94 -4.12
CA ILE A 102 18.83 -1.04 -2.97
C ILE A 102 18.87 -1.81 -1.66
N THR A 103 19.37 -1.16 -0.61
CA THR A 103 19.40 -1.70 0.75
C THR A 103 18.09 -1.37 1.47
N LEU A 104 17.41 -2.40 1.95
CA LEU A 104 16.22 -2.27 2.78
C LEU A 104 16.58 -2.59 4.22
N LYS A 105 16.04 -1.83 5.16
CA LYS A 105 16.29 -1.98 6.59
C LYS A 105 15.03 -2.29 7.35
N GLY A 106 15.16 -3.01 8.46
CA GLY A 106 14.04 -3.39 9.31
C GLY A 106 14.49 -3.74 10.72
N THR A 107 13.53 -4.07 11.56
CA THR A 107 13.79 -4.51 12.93
C THR A 107 13.08 -5.84 13.20
N GLU A 108 13.84 -6.83 13.62
CA GLU A 108 13.32 -8.06 14.23
C GLU A 108 13.11 -7.81 15.72
N TYR A 109 11.93 -8.17 16.24
CA TYR A 109 11.60 -8.22 17.65
C TYR A 109 11.42 -9.68 18.04
N ILE A 110 12.32 -10.18 18.88
CA ILE A 110 12.46 -11.60 19.16
C ILE A 110 11.83 -11.93 20.51
N LYS A 111 10.70 -12.61 20.48
CA LYS A 111 10.04 -13.15 21.66
C LYS A 111 10.83 -14.31 22.24
N ASP A 112 11.17 -15.27 21.39
CA ASP A 112 11.99 -16.43 21.72
C ASP A 112 12.62 -17.01 20.44
N GLU A 113 13.90 -17.35 20.45
CA GLU A 113 14.62 -17.93 19.30
C GLU A 113 14.12 -19.34 18.92
N GLN A 114 13.44 -20.04 19.83
CA GLN A 114 12.88 -21.36 19.58
C GLN A 114 11.50 -21.32 18.91
N ILE A 115 10.87 -20.16 18.84
CA ILE A 115 9.57 -19.98 18.19
C ILE A 115 9.75 -20.00 16.68
N ASN A 116 8.94 -20.83 16.01
CA ASN A 116 8.90 -20.90 14.54
C ASN A 116 7.92 -19.88 13.94
N ASP A 117 7.00 -19.33 14.73
CA ASP A 117 5.93 -18.46 14.25
C ASP A 117 6.41 -17.01 14.16
N TRP A 118 6.23 -16.42 12.98
CA TRP A 118 6.66 -15.07 12.63
C TRP A 118 5.51 -14.29 12.05
N VAL A 119 5.51 -12.99 12.30
CA VAL A 119 4.72 -12.05 11.53
C VAL A 119 5.64 -11.02 10.88
N ILE A 120 5.39 -10.72 9.59
CA ILE A 120 5.96 -9.55 8.90
C ILE A 120 4.86 -8.50 8.84
N VAL A 121 5.11 -7.32 9.41
CA VAL A 121 4.13 -6.23 9.47
C VAL A 121 4.59 -5.07 8.60
N LEU A 122 3.79 -4.73 7.59
CA LEU A 122 4.10 -3.68 6.62
C LEU A 122 3.26 -2.42 6.88
N HIS A 123 3.94 -1.28 6.95
CA HIS A 123 3.30 0.02 7.16
C HIS A 123 2.73 0.63 5.87
N GLY A 124 1.96 1.72 6.01
CA GLY A 124 1.30 2.41 4.92
C GLY A 124 2.18 3.42 4.17
N TYR A 125 1.53 4.11 3.23
CA TYR A 125 2.08 5.17 2.39
C TYR A 125 2.49 6.38 3.22
N HIS A 126 3.67 6.96 2.95
CA HIS A 126 4.28 8.04 3.73
C HIS A 126 4.28 7.82 5.25
N SER A 127 4.27 6.57 5.67
CA SER A 127 4.28 6.14 7.06
C SER A 127 5.63 5.51 7.42
N SER A 128 5.69 4.91 8.61
CA SER A 128 6.91 4.31 9.15
C SER A 128 6.58 3.09 10.02
N PRO A 129 7.57 2.28 10.41
CA PRO A 129 7.39 1.14 11.31
C PRO A 129 6.66 1.48 12.60
N GLU A 130 6.83 2.69 13.12
CA GLU A 130 6.21 3.16 14.38
C GLU A 130 4.69 3.11 14.32
N SER A 131 4.09 3.31 13.15
CA SER A 131 2.64 3.28 12.96
C SER A 131 2.01 1.89 13.10
N VAL A 132 2.81 0.83 13.02
CA VAL A 132 2.36 -0.57 13.03
C VAL A 132 3.00 -1.40 14.15
N ILE A 133 3.78 -0.78 15.04
CA ILE A 133 4.43 -1.47 16.19
C ILE A 133 3.38 -2.13 17.09
N SER A 134 2.21 -1.50 17.31
CA SER A 134 1.13 -2.08 18.12
C SER A 134 0.64 -3.42 17.57
N ILE A 135 0.58 -3.57 16.25
CA ILE A 135 0.24 -4.84 15.61
C ILE A 135 1.29 -5.89 15.96
N GLY A 136 2.58 -5.55 15.83
CA GLY A 136 3.68 -6.44 16.22
C GLY A 136 3.63 -6.84 17.70
N MET A 137 3.30 -5.91 18.60
CA MET A 137 3.13 -6.16 20.03
C MET A 137 2.06 -7.24 20.27
N HIS A 138 0.86 -7.11 19.71
CA HIS A 138 -0.22 -8.10 19.89
C HIS A 138 0.14 -9.47 19.33
N PHE A 139 0.83 -9.54 18.18
CA PHE A 139 1.36 -10.81 17.68
C PHE A 139 2.42 -11.41 18.61
N SER A 140 3.32 -10.58 19.17
CA SER A 140 4.32 -11.05 20.13
C SER A 140 3.69 -11.58 21.42
N GLU A 141 2.62 -10.97 21.93
CA GLU A 141 1.84 -11.47 23.07
C GLU A 141 1.26 -12.86 22.79
N LYS A 142 0.87 -13.14 21.55
CA LYS A 142 0.39 -14.45 21.10
C LYS A 142 1.50 -15.46 20.77
N GLY A 143 2.76 -15.10 20.99
CA GLY A 143 3.87 -16.02 20.85
C GLY A 143 4.59 -15.96 19.50
N TYR A 144 4.43 -14.89 18.73
CA TYR A 144 5.14 -14.68 17.46
C TYR A 144 6.43 -13.89 17.66
N ASN A 145 7.45 -14.20 16.87
CA ASN A 145 8.51 -13.26 16.54
C ASN A 145 8.01 -12.28 15.47
N VAL A 146 8.52 -11.06 15.48
CA VAL A 146 8.00 -9.98 14.64
C VAL A 146 9.10 -9.38 13.79
N LEU A 147 8.85 -9.15 12.51
CA LEU A 147 9.70 -8.36 11.63
C LEU A 147 8.91 -7.16 11.12
N ILE A 148 9.42 -5.95 11.36
CA ILE A 148 8.84 -4.70 10.85
C ILE A 148 9.91 -3.99 10.00
N PRO A 149 9.80 -4.06 8.65
CA PRO A 149 10.71 -3.34 7.78
C PRO A 149 10.30 -1.88 7.60
N TYR A 150 11.26 -1.01 7.29
CA TYR A 150 11.01 0.21 6.53
C TYR A 150 10.76 -0.19 5.08
N MET A 151 9.62 0.16 4.52
CA MET A 151 9.35 -0.08 3.11
C MET A 151 10.29 0.77 2.23
N ARG A 152 10.45 0.41 0.95
CA ARG A 152 11.32 1.18 0.04
C ARG A 152 10.97 2.67 0.03
N ALA A 153 11.96 3.51 -0.13
CA ALA A 153 11.84 4.97 -0.09
C ALA A 153 11.26 5.53 1.22
N SER A 154 11.29 4.75 2.32
CA SER A 154 10.82 5.18 3.65
C SER A 154 11.93 5.03 4.68
N GLY A 155 12.03 5.99 5.61
CA GLY A 155 12.90 5.96 6.78
C GLY A 155 14.35 5.58 6.46
N GLU A 156 14.82 4.46 7.05
CA GLU A 156 16.19 3.97 6.90
C GLU A 156 16.43 3.15 5.61
N SER A 157 15.37 2.71 4.90
CA SER A 157 15.49 2.01 3.63
C SER A 157 15.82 2.95 2.49
N GLU A 158 16.62 2.47 1.54
CA GLU A 158 16.93 3.20 0.31
C GLU A 158 15.74 3.22 -0.66
N GLY A 159 15.92 3.91 -1.77
CA GLY A 159 14.93 4.06 -2.83
C GLY A 159 14.59 5.52 -3.08
N GLU A 160 14.39 5.86 -4.35
CA GLU A 160 13.98 7.20 -4.80
C GLU A 160 12.45 7.31 -4.90
N TYR A 161 11.78 6.19 -5.22
CA TYR A 161 10.35 6.14 -5.44
C TYR A 161 9.67 5.11 -4.53
N ILE A 162 8.50 5.48 -4.02
CA ILE A 162 7.57 4.61 -3.31
C ILE A 162 7.00 3.59 -4.31
N GLY A 163 6.99 2.32 -3.95
CA GLY A 163 6.63 1.23 -4.84
C GLY A 163 5.13 0.98 -4.98
N MET A 164 4.31 1.63 -4.13
CA MET A 164 2.85 1.51 -4.11
C MET A 164 2.35 0.04 -4.08
N GLY A 165 3.07 -0.82 -3.35
CA GLY A 165 2.78 -2.24 -3.28
C GLY A 165 3.39 -3.07 -4.41
N TRP A 166 3.60 -2.52 -5.61
CA TRP A 166 4.05 -3.29 -6.77
C TRP A 166 5.54 -3.63 -6.73
N LEU A 167 6.39 -2.65 -6.43
CA LEU A 167 7.80 -2.94 -6.18
C LEU A 167 8.00 -3.55 -4.80
N ASP A 168 7.20 -3.12 -3.83
CA ASP A 168 7.30 -3.55 -2.43
C ASP A 168 6.99 -5.05 -2.27
N LYS A 169 6.18 -5.66 -3.13
CA LYS A 169 5.95 -7.12 -3.10
C LYS A 169 7.22 -7.93 -3.40
N GLU A 170 8.12 -7.40 -4.21
CA GLU A 170 9.42 -8.04 -4.47
C GLU A 170 10.36 -7.88 -3.27
N ASP A 171 10.28 -6.75 -2.58
CA ASP A 171 11.01 -6.51 -1.33
C ASP A 171 10.50 -7.43 -0.21
N LEU A 172 9.18 -7.62 -0.11
CA LEU A 172 8.56 -8.54 0.84
C LEU A 172 9.10 -9.96 0.68
N LYS A 173 9.32 -10.43 -0.55
CA LYS A 173 9.93 -11.75 -0.80
C LYS A 173 11.34 -11.83 -0.22
N CYS A 174 12.14 -10.76 -0.29
CA CYS A 174 13.46 -10.73 0.31
C CYS A 174 13.40 -10.84 1.85
N TRP A 175 12.38 -10.23 2.48
CA TRP A 175 12.15 -10.36 3.91
C TRP A 175 11.67 -11.75 4.33
N ILE A 176 10.80 -12.37 3.54
CA ILE A 176 10.39 -13.76 3.72
C ILE A 176 11.61 -14.68 3.65
N ASP A 177 12.45 -14.50 2.63
CA ASP A 177 13.67 -15.30 2.42
C ASP A 177 14.66 -15.13 3.58
N LEU A 178 14.77 -13.93 4.17
CA LEU A 178 15.59 -13.70 5.36
C LEU A 178 15.16 -14.61 6.52
N ILE A 179 13.85 -14.62 6.84
CA ILE A 179 13.31 -15.45 7.93
C ILE A 179 13.50 -16.95 7.62
N VAL A 180 13.14 -17.38 6.41
CA VAL A 180 13.26 -18.79 6.00
C VAL A 180 14.72 -19.26 6.02
N LYS A 181 15.67 -18.39 5.67
CA LYS A 181 17.10 -18.68 5.76
C LYS A 181 17.59 -18.81 7.20
N GLN A 182 17.04 -18.03 8.13
CA GLN A 182 17.34 -18.16 9.56
C GLN A 182 16.73 -19.44 10.14
N ASN A 183 15.49 -19.77 9.75
CA ASN A 183 14.78 -20.97 10.17
C ASN A 183 13.87 -21.49 9.05
N SER A 184 14.26 -22.60 8.43
CA SER A 184 13.49 -23.23 7.33
C SER A 184 12.11 -23.79 7.77
N ASN A 185 11.88 -23.94 9.07
CA ASN A 185 10.63 -24.42 9.66
C ASN A 185 9.70 -23.27 10.11
N SER A 186 10.06 -22.02 9.81
CA SER A 186 9.23 -20.87 10.19
C SER A 186 7.83 -20.95 9.57
N ASN A 187 6.84 -20.50 10.32
CA ASN A 187 5.49 -20.21 9.85
C ASN A 187 5.32 -18.70 9.82
N ILE A 188 5.03 -18.13 8.67
CA ILE A 188 5.03 -16.69 8.48
C ILE A 188 3.60 -16.21 8.20
N VAL A 189 3.13 -15.26 8.99
CA VAL A 189 1.94 -14.46 8.71
C VAL A 189 2.38 -13.14 8.10
N LEU A 190 1.71 -12.69 7.05
CA LEU A 190 1.93 -11.39 6.47
C LEU A 190 0.80 -10.46 6.91
N HIS A 191 1.13 -9.37 7.55
CA HIS A 191 0.15 -8.33 7.90
C HIS A 191 0.53 -7.02 7.20
N GLY A 192 -0.40 -6.44 6.47
CA GLY A 192 -0.21 -5.14 5.84
C GLY A 192 -1.29 -4.15 6.23
N SER A 193 -0.91 -2.88 6.39
CA SER A 193 -1.82 -1.78 6.67
C SER A 193 -1.75 -0.78 5.51
N SER A 194 -2.90 -0.42 4.89
CA SER A 194 -2.98 0.52 3.77
C SER A 194 -2.13 0.09 2.57
N MET A 195 -1.12 0.86 2.16
CA MET A 195 -0.15 0.45 1.13
C MET A 195 0.53 -0.89 1.48
N GLY A 196 0.78 -1.15 2.77
CA GLY A 196 1.27 -2.45 3.23
C GLY A 196 0.27 -3.58 2.94
N ALA A 197 -1.05 -3.32 3.09
CA ALA A 197 -2.11 -4.25 2.73
C ALA A 197 -2.15 -4.52 1.23
N ALA A 198 -2.09 -3.47 0.41
CA ALA A 198 -1.96 -3.62 -1.03
C ALA A 198 -0.71 -4.44 -1.42
N THR A 199 0.41 -4.26 -0.69
CA THR A 199 1.65 -5.02 -0.91
C THR A 199 1.45 -6.52 -0.69
N VAL A 200 0.87 -6.93 0.44
CA VAL A 200 0.64 -8.36 0.74
C VAL A 200 -0.39 -8.97 -0.22
N LEU A 201 -1.41 -8.20 -0.62
CA LEU A 201 -2.38 -8.62 -1.63
C LEU A 201 -1.75 -8.77 -3.02
N MET A 202 -0.90 -7.82 -3.44
CA MET A 202 -0.18 -7.92 -4.71
C MET A 202 0.82 -9.09 -4.71
N ALA A 203 1.41 -9.41 -3.57
CA ALA A 203 2.28 -10.58 -3.42
C ALA A 203 1.50 -11.90 -3.45
N SER A 204 0.22 -11.92 -3.06
CA SER A 204 -0.60 -13.14 -2.96
C SER A 204 -0.80 -13.87 -4.29
N GLY A 205 -0.67 -13.15 -5.41
CA GLY A 205 -0.79 -13.72 -6.76
C GLY A 205 0.51 -14.31 -7.30
N ASP A 206 1.61 -14.14 -6.59
CA ASP A 206 2.92 -14.70 -6.94
C ASP A 206 3.16 -16.03 -6.21
N GLU A 207 4.15 -16.79 -6.65
CA GLU A 207 4.62 -17.97 -5.92
C GLU A 207 5.40 -17.53 -4.68
N LEU A 208 4.76 -17.57 -3.51
CA LEU A 208 5.39 -17.30 -2.22
C LEU A 208 5.94 -18.58 -1.59
N SER A 209 6.89 -18.42 -0.66
CA SER A 209 7.40 -19.54 0.12
C SER A 209 6.26 -20.29 0.82
N LYS A 210 6.32 -21.62 0.84
CA LYS A 210 5.41 -22.51 1.60
C LYS A 210 5.34 -22.19 3.10
N ASN A 211 6.31 -21.44 3.59
CA ASN A 211 6.38 -20.96 4.96
C ASN A 211 5.33 -19.87 5.26
N VAL A 212 4.82 -19.16 4.23
CA VAL A 212 3.73 -18.18 4.39
C VAL A 212 2.41 -18.94 4.57
N LYS A 213 1.73 -18.70 5.70
CA LYS A 213 0.53 -19.43 6.12
C LYS A 213 -0.76 -18.65 5.96
N ALA A 214 -0.70 -17.33 6.14
CA ALA A 214 -1.86 -16.47 6.01
C ALA A 214 -1.44 -15.03 5.69
N ILE A 215 -2.39 -14.30 5.14
CA ILE A 215 -2.28 -12.88 4.82
C ILE A 215 -3.40 -12.14 5.54
N ILE A 216 -3.06 -11.05 6.23
CA ILE A 216 -4.00 -10.10 6.81
C ILE A 216 -3.82 -8.79 6.07
N GLU A 217 -4.87 -8.32 5.46
CA GLU A 217 -4.91 -7.00 4.87
C GLU A 217 -5.83 -6.08 5.66
N ASP A 218 -5.40 -4.88 5.97
CA ASP A 218 -6.15 -3.85 6.67
C ASP A 218 -6.15 -2.58 5.85
N SER A 219 -7.30 -2.24 5.26
CA SER A 219 -7.56 -1.05 4.45
C SER A 219 -6.74 -0.99 3.14
N GLY A 220 -6.62 -2.13 2.43
CA GLY A 220 -5.93 -2.22 1.14
C GLY A 220 -6.78 -1.76 -0.04
N TYR A 221 -6.13 -1.32 -1.13
CA TYR A 221 -6.80 -0.83 -2.34
C TYR A 221 -6.70 -1.83 -3.51
N THR A 222 -7.65 -1.70 -4.46
CA THR A 222 -7.80 -2.58 -5.64
C THR A 222 -6.63 -2.50 -6.61
N SER A 223 -6.15 -1.28 -6.88
CA SER A 223 -5.00 -1.03 -7.76
C SER A 223 -4.39 0.33 -7.51
N VAL A 224 -3.14 0.50 -7.96
CA VAL A 224 -2.47 1.82 -7.91
C VAL A 224 -3.21 2.84 -8.78
N TRP A 225 -3.77 2.40 -9.90
CA TRP A 225 -4.59 3.25 -10.74
C TRP A 225 -5.83 3.75 -9.99
N ASP A 226 -6.59 2.84 -9.37
CA ASP A 226 -7.86 3.19 -8.71
C ASP A 226 -7.65 4.14 -7.53
N ILE A 227 -6.62 3.90 -6.68
CA ILE A 227 -6.34 4.80 -5.56
C ILE A 227 -5.89 6.18 -6.04
N PHE A 228 -5.08 6.27 -7.09
CA PHE A 228 -4.69 7.57 -7.63
C PHE A 228 -5.84 8.28 -8.36
N ALA A 229 -6.77 7.54 -8.99
CA ALA A 229 -7.99 8.13 -9.57
C ALA A 229 -8.88 8.74 -8.48
N SER A 230 -9.12 7.99 -7.41
CA SER A 230 -9.87 8.46 -6.23
C SER A 230 -9.23 9.72 -5.63
N GLU A 231 -7.95 9.69 -5.34
CA GLU A 231 -7.23 10.80 -4.71
C GLU A 231 -7.05 12.02 -5.64
N ALA A 232 -6.87 11.82 -6.94
CA ALA A 232 -6.86 12.92 -7.91
C ALA A 232 -8.21 13.64 -7.94
N LYS A 233 -9.30 12.90 -7.81
CA LYS A 233 -10.65 13.47 -7.73
C LYS A 233 -10.88 14.18 -6.40
N ALA A 234 -10.51 13.56 -5.27
CA ALA A 234 -10.72 14.11 -3.93
C ALA A 234 -9.87 15.37 -3.67
N ARG A 235 -8.56 15.31 -3.96
CA ARG A 235 -7.61 16.39 -3.64
C ARG A 235 -7.60 17.54 -4.64
N PHE A 236 -7.81 17.25 -5.93
CA PHE A 236 -7.59 18.21 -7.01
C PHE A 236 -8.83 18.43 -7.88
N ASN A 237 -9.90 17.67 -7.68
CA ASN A 237 -11.07 17.61 -8.55
C ASN A 237 -10.70 17.37 -10.02
N LEU A 238 -9.68 16.53 -10.26
CA LEU A 238 -9.18 16.22 -11.58
C LEU A 238 -9.80 14.92 -12.10
N PRO A 239 -10.07 14.84 -13.42
CA PRO A 239 -10.50 13.62 -14.07
C PRO A 239 -9.30 12.66 -14.26
N GLU A 240 -9.58 11.37 -14.36
CA GLU A 240 -8.56 10.37 -14.68
C GLU A 240 -7.84 10.70 -15.99
N PHE A 241 -8.62 10.86 -17.08
CA PHE A 241 -8.07 11.23 -18.38
C PHE A 241 -8.05 12.76 -18.56
N PRO A 242 -6.94 13.35 -19.01
CA PRO A 242 -5.67 12.71 -19.42
C PRO A 242 -4.61 12.64 -18.31
N VAL A 243 -4.92 13.08 -17.09
CA VAL A 243 -3.94 13.34 -16.01
C VAL A 243 -3.22 12.07 -15.56
N LEU A 244 -3.98 11.01 -15.25
CA LEU A 244 -3.38 9.74 -14.85
C LEU A 244 -2.56 9.09 -15.96
N ASN A 245 -2.97 9.26 -17.22
CA ASN A 245 -2.19 8.74 -18.34
C ASN A 245 -0.84 9.46 -18.49
N MET A 246 -0.81 10.78 -18.25
CA MET A 246 0.44 11.55 -18.24
C MET A 246 1.33 11.15 -17.06
N PHE A 247 0.74 10.94 -15.89
CA PHE A 247 1.44 10.44 -14.72
C PHE A 247 2.01 9.03 -14.98
N GLU A 248 1.23 8.10 -15.49
CA GLU A 248 1.65 6.73 -15.83
C GLU A 248 2.88 6.70 -16.73
N ILE A 249 2.85 7.45 -17.84
CA ILE A 249 3.97 7.50 -18.79
C ILE A 249 5.28 7.89 -18.10
N VAL A 250 5.22 8.92 -17.24
CA VAL A 250 6.40 9.42 -16.53
C VAL A 250 6.79 8.49 -15.37
N ALA A 251 5.83 7.93 -14.64
CA ALA A 251 6.07 6.97 -13.57
C ALA A 251 6.75 5.70 -14.10
N ASN A 252 6.26 5.14 -15.19
CA ASN A 252 6.87 3.99 -15.85
C ASN A 252 8.32 4.28 -16.27
N TYR A 253 8.60 5.46 -16.83
CA TYR A 253 9.94 5.83 -17.23
C TYR A 253 10.89 6.05 -16.02
N ARG A 254 10.42 6.76 -14.96
CA ARG A 254 11.24 7.16 -13.83
C ARG A 254 11.32 6.10 -12.74
N ALA A 255 10.15 5.59 -12.30
CA ALA A 255 10.04 4.64 -11.19
C ALA A 255 10.09 3.17 -11.65
N LYS A 256 10.12 2.93 -12.98
CA LYS A 256 10.32 1.60 -13.59
C LYS A 256 9.22 0.58 -13.27
N TYR A 257 8.00 1.03 -13.00
CA TYR A 257 6.83 0.15 -12.93
C TYR A 257 5.60 0.78 -13.56
N ASP A 258 4.73 -0.07 -14.09
CA ASP A 258 3.47 0.31 -14.70
C ASP A 258 2.38 0.35 -13.63
N ILE A 259 1.77 1.52 -13.42
CA ILE A 259 0.73 1.69 -12.40
C ILE A 259 -0.59 0.99 -12.76
N LYS A 260 -0.80 0.64 -14.03
CA LYS A 260 -1.97 -0.13 -14.47
C LYS A 260 -1.81 -1.62 -14.22
N GLU A 261 -0.58 -2.13 -14.31
CA GLU A 261 -0.27 -3.52 -13.95
C GLU A 261 -0.28 -3.72 -12.44
N ALA A 262 -0.03 -2.66 -11.67
CA ALA A 262 0.01 -2.67 -10.21
C ALA A 262 -1.41 -2.81 -9.61
N SER A 263 -1.95 -4.02 -9.66
CA SER A 263 -3.32 -4.36 -9.29
C SER A 263 -3.38 -5.49 -8.29
N ALA A 264 -3.78 -5.18 -7.04
CA ALA A 264 -4.10 -6.19 -6.03
C ALA A 264 -5.30 -7.05 -6.47
N LEU A 265 -6.30 -6.42 -7.13
CA LEU A 265 -7.49 -7.10 -7.63
C LEU A 265 -7.15 -8.23 -8.62
N GLU A 266 -6.18 -8.02 -9.50
CA GLU A 266 -5.75 -9.07 -10.43
C GLU A 266 -4.89 -10.15 -9.76
N GLN A 267 -4.21 -9.82 -8.67
CA GLN A 267 -3.37 -10.77 -7.95
C GLN A 267 -4.18 -11.67 -7.01
N VAL A 268 -5.16 -11.15 -6.28
CA VAL A 268 -5.98 -11.97 -5.37
C VAL A 268 -6.77 -13.06 -6.10
N LYS A 269 -7.08 -12.89 -7.39
CA LYS A 269 -7.70 -13.94 -8.23
C LYS A 269 -6.82 -15.19 -8.36
N LYS A 270 -5.52 -15.04 -8.19
CA LYS A 270 -4.51 -16.11 -8.29
C LYS A 270 -4.08 -16.62 -6.90
N ALA A 271 -4.54 -15.97 -5.83
CA ALA A 271 -4.13 -16.30 -4.48
C ALA A 271 -4.53 -17.72 -4.09
N SER A 272 -3.63 -18.42 -3.41
CA SER A 272 -3.86 -19.74 -2.83
C SER A 272 -3.70 -19.77 -1.31
N ILE A 273 -3.05 -18.74 -0.75
CA ILE A 273 -2.84 -18.56 0.69
C ILE A 273 -4.11 -17.93 1.28
N PRO A 274 -4.56 -18.37 2.47
CA PRO A 274 -5.71 -17.77 3.15
C PRO A 274 -5.55 -16.26 3.38
N ILE A 275 -6.61 -15.47 3.12
CA ILE A 275 -6.61 -14.02 3.28
C ILE A 275 -7.76 -13.58 4.19
N LEU A 276 -7.44 -12.81 5.23
CA LEU A 276 -8.41 -12.05 6.02
C LEU A 276 -8.42 -10.60 5.56
N PHE A 277 -9.60 -10.11 5.17
CA PHE A 277 -9.84 -8.74 4.74
C PHE A 277 -10.45 -7.94 5.89
N ILE A 278 -9.83 -6.81 6.26
CA ILE A 278 -10.31 -5.93 7.33
C ILE A 278 -10.43 -4.50 6.79
N HIS A 279 -11.55 -3.84 7.09
CA HIS A 279 -11.78 -2.46 6.65
C HIS A 279 -12.70 -1.71 7.61
N GLY A 280 -12.58 -0.39 7.63
CA GLY A 280 -13.55 0.50 8.27
C GLY A 280 -14.56 1.02 7.24
N ASP A 281 -15.85 1.05 7.58
CA ASP A 281 -16.90 1.51 6.64
C ASP A 281 -16.93 3.03 6.45
N CYS A 282 -16.19 3.77 7.28
CA CYS A 282 -15.99 5.21 7.17
C CYS A 282 -14.62 5.59 6.62
N ASP A 283 -13.95 4.67 5.90
CA ASP A 283 -12.64 4.95 5.27
C ASP A 283 -12.81 5.91 4.08
N ASP A 284 -12.39 7.15 4.28
CA ASP A 284 -12.47 8.23 3.30
C ASP A 284 -11.26 8.29 2.36
N PHE A 285 -10.22 7.48 2.62
CA PHE A 285 -9.00 7.41 1.82
C PHE A 285 -9.01 6.22 0.87
N VAL A 286 -9.28 5.03 1.38
CA VAL A 286 -9.49 3.81 0.60
C VAL A 286 -10.94 3.39 0.78
N PRO A 287 -11.85 3.75 -0.14
CA PRO A 287 -13.27 3.46 0.04
C PRO A 287 -13.56 1.96 0.24
N GLU A 288 -14.47 1.62 1.16
CA GLU A 288 -14.82 0.24 1.56
C GLU A 288 -15.16 -0.67 0.36
N TYR A 289 -15.76 -0.11 -0.71
CA TYR A 289 -16.08 -0.89 -1.91
C TYR A 289 -14.84 -1.56 -2.55
N MET A 290 -13.62 -1.03 -2.28
CA MET A 290 -12.38 -1.67 -2.76
C MET A 290 -12.12 -2.98 -2.00
N CYS A 291 -12.36 -3.01 -0.69
CA CYS A 291 -12.29 -4.23 0.12
C CYS A 291 -13.30 -5.27 -0.38
N GLU A 292 -14.54 -4.86 -0.65
CA GLU A 292 -15.58 -5.77 -1.16
C GLU A 292 -15.18 -6.41 -2.48
N LYS A 293 -14.69 -5.59 -3.44
CA LYS A 293 -14.19 -6.10 -4.73
C LYS A 293 -13.03 -7.08 -4.57
N LEU A 294 -12.09 -6.78 -3.67
CA LEU A 294 -10.95 -7.65 -3.38
C LEU A 294 -11.40 -8.97 -2.76
N TYR A 295 -12.29 -8.88 -1.76
CA TYR A 295 -12.87 -10.06 -1.11
C TYR A 295 -13.61 -10.93 -2.11
N GLU A 296 -14.50 -10.38 -2.93
CA GLU A 296 -15.25 -11.14 -3.94
C GLU A 296 -14.31 -11.83 -4.92
N ALA A 297 -13.27 -11.14 -5.39
CA ALA A 297 -12.35 -11.62 -6.42
C ALA A 297 -11.37 -12.69 -5.90
N ALA A 298 -11.05 -12.71 -4.60
CA ALA A 298 -10.06 -13.64 -4.04
C ALA A 298 -10.50 -15.10 -4.20
N ASN A 299 -9.59 -15.94 -4.74
CA ASN A 299 -9.85 -17.35 -5.03
C ASN A 299 -9.11 -18.29 -4.06
N CYS A 300 -9.22 -18.00 -2.75
CA CYS A 300 -8.59 -18.77 -1.67
C CYS A 300 -9.54 -18.90 -0.48
N LYS A 301 -9.14 -19.63 0.59
CA LYS A 301 -9.82 -19.53 1.90
C LYS A 301 -9.77 -18.07 2.33
N LYS A 302 -10.91 -17.49 2.65
CA LYS A 302 -11.02 -16.06 2.97
C LYS A 302 -12.10 -15.80 4.00
N ASP A 303 -11.90 -14.71 4.74
CA ASP A 303 -12.90 -14.15 5.65
C ASP A 303 -12.80 -12.62 5.63
N LYS A 304 -13.80 -11.93 6.17
CA LYS A 304 -13.90 -10.49 6.16
C LYS A 304 -14.36 -9.94 7.49
N LEU A 305 -13.84 -8.78 7.89
CA LEU A 305 -14.26 -8.00 9.04
C LEU A 305 -14.43 -6.54 8.64
N ILE A 306 -15.65 -6.03 8.67
CA ILE A 306 -15.95 -4.60 8.52
C ILE A 306 -16.23 -4.03 9.90
N ILE A 307 -15.52 -2.97 10.28
CA ILE A 307 -15.73 -2.25 11.54
C ILE A 307 -16.54 -0.99 11.26
N HIS A 308 -17.70 -0.88 11.88
CA HIS A 308 -18.58 0.27 11.76
C HIS A 308 -18.00 1.52 12.43
N ASP A 309 -18.20 2.68 11.82
CA ASP A 309 -17.70 3.98 12.29
C ASP A 309 -16.17 3.98 12.48
N ALA A 310 -15.44 3.30 11.62
CA ALA A 310 -13.98 3.33 11.60
C ALA A 310 -13.47 3.92 10.29
N GLY A 311 -12.55 4.87 10.38
CA GLY A 311 -11.85 5.46 9.24
C GLY A 311 -10.67 4.62 8.77
N HIS A 312 -9.82 5.23 7.92
CA HIS A 312 -8.66 4.56 7.32
C HIS A 312 -7.69 4.00 8.36
N THR A 313 -7.53 2.67 8.37
CA THR A 313 -6.68 1.92 9.33
C THR A 313 -7.04 2.12 10.80
N GLU A 314 -8.27 2.55 11.11
CA GLU A 314 -8.75 2.82 12.46
C GLU A 314 -9.48 1.63 13.10
N SER A 315 -9.78 0.59 12.33
CA SER A 315 -10.48 -0.62 12.78
C SER A 315 -9.92 -1.18 14.09
N ARG A 316 -8.58 -1.27 14.21
CA ARG A 316 -7.87 -1.76 15.41
C ARG A 316 -7.98 -0.84 16.63
N TYR A 317 -8.27 0.43 16.43
CA TYR A 317 -8.46 1.40 17.51
C TYR A 317 -9.92 1.56 17.90
N LYS A 318 -10.82 1.39 16.94
CA LYS A 318 -12.27 1.43 17.20
C LYS A 318 -12.72 0.23 18.01
N GLU A 319 -12.35 -0.96 17.60
CA GLU A 319 -12.72 -2.22 18.23
C GLU A 319 -11.52 -3.17 18.39
N THR A 320 -10.59 -2.79 19.29
CA THR A 320 -9.31 -3.46 19.49
C THR A 320 -9.46 -4.98 19.70
N ASP A 321 -10.34 -5.38 20.64
CA ASP A 321 -10.54 -6.80 20.96
C ASP A 321 -11.16 -7.57 19.78
N THR A 322 -12.17 -7.01 19.13
CA THR A 322 -12.82 -7.61 17.95
C THR A 322 -11.81 -7.81 16.82
N TYR A 323 -10.99 -6.79 16.56
CA TYR A 323 -9.96 -6.81 15.52
C TYR A 323 -8.94 -7.93 15.74
N TYR A 324 -8.30 -7.96 16.91
CA TYR A 324 -7.27 -8.95 17.17
C TYR A 324 -7.82 -10.36 17.40
N ASN A 325 -8.98 -10.53 18.03
CA ASN A 325 -9.62 -11.83 18.16
C ASN A 325 -9.95 -12.41 16.77
N LYS A 326 -10.50 -11.60 15.85
CA LYS A 326 -10.77 -12.06 14.48
C LYS A 326 -9.51 -12.52 13.76
N ILE A 327 -8.40 -11.80 13.92
CA ILE A 327 -7.12 -12.17 13.32
C ILE A 327 -6.64 -13.53 13.86
N PHE A 328 -6.62 -13.72 15.18
CA PHE A 328 -6.06 -14.95 15.77
C PHE A 328 -6.99 -16.15 15.60
N ASP A 329 -8.30 -15.96 15.58
CA ASP A 329 -9.27 -17.02 15.28
C ASP A 329 -9.12 -17.52 13.84
N PHE A 330 -8.86 -16.62 12.88
CA PHE A 330 -8.66 -16.98 11.47
C PHE A 330 -7.51 -17.95 11.22
N PHE A 331 -6.50 -17.97 12.09
CA PHE A 331 -5.37 -18.92 11.98
C PHE A 331 -5.60 -20.22 12.73
N SER A 332 -6.52 -20.22 13.70
CA SER A 332 -6.75 -21.36 14.57
C SER A 332 -7.65 -22.41 13.91
N GLU A 333 -8.32 -22.05 12.81
CA GLU A 333 -9.15 -22.90 11.96
C GLU A 333 -8.38 -23.47 10.75
#